data_859d979389fb7baf18ca1d6b0de5c3b4
#
_entry.id   859d979389fb7baf18ca1d6b0de5c3b4
#
_cell.length_a   1.000
_cell.length_b   1.000
_cell.length_c   1.000
_cell.angle_alpha   90.00
_cell.angle_beta   90.00
_cell.angle_gamma   90.00
#
_symmetry.space_group_name_H-M   'P 1'
#
loop_
_entity.id
_entity.type
_entity.pdbx_description
1 polymer ?
#
loop_
_entity_poly.entity_id
_entity_poly.type
_entity_poly.pdbx_seq_one_letter_code
_entity_poly.pdbx_strand_id
1 'polypeptide(L)'
;ITVFFGISALTILSTIAVPAIAILGSYSVYLAVTNGGGLEVLQHIVPKESISLSMAITLVVGSFISAGSLTADFVRFGRKAKQAIIISMIAFFLGNSLMFIFGAAGAAVTGMADISDVMVAQGLIIPAIIVLGLNIWTTNDNALYASGLGFANITGLSSRTLSVVNGIIGTLCALWLYNNFVGWLTFLSSAIPPVGGVIIADYILRRKAYENFEQAKFLNINW
;
A
#
# COMPACT_ATOMS: atom_id res chain seq x y z
N ILE A 1 8.57 12.02 -10.36
CA ILE A 1 8.93 12.19 -11.80
C ILE A 1 8.19 11.15 -12.64
N THR A 2 8.26 9.86 -12.29
CA THR A 2 7.66 8.75 -13.06
C THR A 2 6.14 8.84 -13.16
N VAL A 3 5.45 9.31 -12.12
CA VAL A 3 3.99 9.51 -12.13
C VAL A 3 3.51 10.45 -13.26
N PHE A 4 4.36 11.39 -13.66
CA PHE A 4 4.05 12.31 -14.76
C PHE A 4 3.89 11.60 -16.11
N PHE A 5 4.59 10.48 -16.30
CA PHE A 5 4.50 9.66 -17.50
C PHE A 5 3.36 8.62 -17.46
N GLY A 6 2.62 8.59 -16.37
CA GLY A 6 1.42 7.76 -16.21
C GLY A 6 1.70 6.27 -15.96
N ILE A 7 0.66 5.45 -16.14
CA ILE A 7 0.65 4.03 -15.75
C ILE A 7 1.77 3.19 -16.39
N SER A 8 2.19 3.51 -17.61
CA SER A 8 3.24 2.76 -18.28
C SER A 8 4.58 2.84 -17.56
N ALA A 9 4.95 4.03 -17.08
CA ALA A 9 6.18 4.22 -16.31
C ALA A 9 6.10 3.53 -14.95
N LEU A 10 4.94 3.61 -14.29
CA LEU A 10 4.69 2.90 -13.03
C LEU A 10 4.83 1.38 -13.22
N THR A 11 4.29 0.83 -14.31
CA THR A 11 4.37 -0.61 -14.61
C THR A 11 5.83 -1.06 -14.80
N ILE A 12 6.62 -0.31 -15.56
CA ILE A 12 8.05 -0.64 -15.77
C ILE A 12 8.80 -0.63 -14.44
N LEU A 13 8.62 0.43 -13.64
CA LEU A 13 9.25 0.56 -12.35
C LEU A 13 8.88 -0.61 -11.42
N SER A 14 7.58 -0.92 -11.31
CA SER A 14 7.08 -1.99 -10.45
C SER A 14 7.55 -3.38 -10.91
N THR A 15 7.69 -3.61 -12.21
CA THR A 15 8.19 -4.89 -12.76
C THR A 15 9.62 -5.18 -12.29
N ILE A 16 10.42 -4.15 -12.05
CA ILE A 16 11.80 -4.29 -11.54
C ILE A 16 11.79 -4.28 -10.01
N ALA A 17 11.07 -3.34 -9.40
CA ALA A 17 11.09 -3.10 -7.97
C ALA A 17 10.50 -4.26 -7.16
N VAL A 18 9.36 -4.80 -7.57
CA VAL A 18 8.66 -5.85 -6.78
C VAL A 18 9.50 -7.12 -6.62
N PRO A 19 10.09 -7.71 -7.69
CA PRO A 19 10.97 -8.85 -7.52
C PRO A 19 12.24 -8.53 -6.70
N ALA A 20 12.83 -7.35 -6.91
CA ALA A 20 14.02 -6.93 -6.16
C ALA A 20 13.73 -6.82 -4.66
N ILE A 21 12.63 -6.17 -4.28
CA ILE A 21 12.22 -6.04 -2.88
C ILE A 21 11.91 -7.43 -2.27
N ALA A 22 11.19 -8.26 -3.00
CA ALA A 22 10.83 -9.61 -2.53
C ALA A 22 12.07 -10.47 -2.30
N ILE A 23 13.03 -10.49 -3.21
CA ILE A 23 14.25 -11.28 -3.12
C ILE A 23 15.15 -10.76 -1.99
N LEU A 24 15.45 -9.46 -1.99
CA LEU A 24 16.36 -8.85 -1.03
C LEU A 24 15.78 -8.87 0.39
N GLY A 25 14.48 -8.57 0.53
CA GLY A 25 13.77 -8.66 1.80
C GLY A 25 13.74 -10.08 2.37
N SER A 26 13.42 -11.08 1.53
CA SER A 26 13.45 -12.48 1.94
C SER A 26 14.86 -12.94 2.36
N TYR A 27 15.89 -12.50 1.65
CA TYR A 27 17.28 -12.79 2.00
C TYR A 27 17.67 -12.16 3.35
N SER A 28 17.27 -10.91 3.60
CA SER A 28 17.50 -10.26 4.89
C SER A 28 16.80 -10.99 6.04
N VAL A 29 15.53 -11.42 5.86
CA VAL A 29 14.83 -12.23 6.86
C VAL A 29 15.51 -13.57 7.10
N TYR A 30 15.94 -14.24 6.03
CA TYR A 30 16.72 -15.49 6.15
C TYR A 30 17.98 -15.28 6.99
N LEU A 31 18.76 -14.23 6.75
CA LEU A 31 19.93 -13.89 7.55
C LEU A 31 19.57 -13.55 8.99
N ALA A 32 18.52 -12.75 9.22
CA ALA A 32 18.06 -12.40 10.56
C ALA A 32 17.75 -13.65 11.38
N VAL A 33 16.98 -14.57 10.80
CA VAL A 33 16.59 -15.81 11.48
C VAL A 33 17.79 -16.74 11.71
N THR A 34 18.64 -16.96 10.70
CA THR A 34 19.79 -17.86 10.83
C THR A 34 20.84 -17.34 11.82
N ASN A 35 21.13 -16.04 11.80
CA ASN A 35 22.09 -15.42 12.69
C ASN A 35 21.51 -15.17 14.11
N GLY A 36 20.19 -15.06 14.21
CA GLY A 36 19.47 -14.83 15.46
C GLY A 36 19.18 -16.08 16.29
N GLY A 37 19.67 -17.26 15.89
CA GLY A 37 19.48 -18.52 16.63
C GLY A 37 18.38 -19.41 16.06
N GLY A 38 17.93 -19.17 14.84
CA GLY A 38 16.96 -20.01 14.14
C GLY A 38 15.50 -19.70 14.44
N LEU A 39 14.62 -20.55 13.91
CA LEU A 39 13.16 -20.38 14.09
C LEU A 39 12.70 -20.57 15.54
N GLU A 40 13.48 -21.30 16.35
CA GLU A 40 13.16 -21.53 17.77
C GLU A 40 13.12 -20.21 18.55
N VAL A 41 14.00 -19.27 18.26
CA VAL A 41 14.03 -17.95 18.91
C VAL A 41 12.73 -17.19 18.67
N LEU A 42 12.15 -17.29 17.48
CA LEU A 42 10.88 -16.62 17.16
C LEU A 42 9.71 -17.11 18.02
N GLN A 43 9.75 -18.35 18.49
CA GLN A 43 8.70 -18.93 19.35
C GLN A 43 8.81 -18.48 20.81
N HIS A 44 9.98 -18.04 21.24
CA HIS A 44 10.24 -17.64 22.62
C HIS A 44 10.33 -16.14 22.83
N ILE A 45 10.06 -15.34 21.79
CA ILE A 45 10.07 -13.87 21.90
C ILE A 45 8.91 -13.41 22.77
N VAL A 46 9.24 -12.74 23.85
CA VAL A 46 8.27 -12.06 24.70
C VAL A 46 8.10 -10.64 24.20
N PRO A 47 6.88 -10.24 23.75
CA PRO A 47 6.62 -8.88 23.32
C PRO A 47 6.92 -7.87 24.44
N LYS A 48 7.58 -6.77 24.14
CA LYS A 48 7.81 -5.68 25.10
C LYS A 48 6.52 -5.02 25.54
N GLU A 49 5.57 -4.91 24.60
CA GLU A 49 4.24 -4.37 24.81
C GLU A 49 3.21 -5.24 24.14
N SER A 50 2.05 -5.41 24.77
CA SER A 50 0.91 -6.11 24.17
C SER A 50 -0.10 -5.10 23.64
N ILE A 51 -0.60 -5.34 22.45
CA ILE A 51 -1.73 -4.58 21.88
C ILE A 51 -2.99 -5.45 21.90
N SER A 52 -4.16 -4.82 22.06
CA SER A 52 -5.42 -5.55 21.94
C SER A 52 -5.64 -6.04 20.51
N LEU A 53 -6.39 -7.14 20.36
CA LEU A 53 -6.77 -7.64 19.02
C LEU A 53 -7.48 -6.55 18.20
N SER A 54 -8.35 -5.77 18.80
CA SER A 54 -9.04 -4.65 18.17
C SER A 54 -8.05 -3.62 17.62
N MET A 55 -7.04 -3.25 18.40
CA MET A 55 -5.99 -2.31 17.96
C MET A 55 -5.16 -2.90 16.81
N ALA A 56 -4.80 -4.18 16.90
CA ALA A 56 -4.07 -4.85 15.84
C ALA A 56 -4.86 -4.85 14.51
N ILE A 57 -6.15 -5.19 14.55
CA ILE A 57 -7.03 -5.14 13.37
C ILE A 57 -7.11 -3.70 12.82
N THR A 58 -7.28 -2.71 13.69
CA THR A 58 -7.34 -1.29 13.30
C THR A 58 -6.08 -0.87 12.55
N LEU A 59 -4.90 -1.22 13.05
CA LEU A 59 -3.62 -0.88 12.42
C LEU A 59 -3.44 -1.61 11.08
N VAL A 60 -3.78 -2.90 11.00
CA VAL A 60 -3.70 -3.68 9.76
C VAL A 60 -4.65 -3.14 8.70
N VAL A 61 -5.90 -2.86 9.06
CA VAL A 61 -6.87 -2.26 8.13
C VAL A 61 -6.40 -0.87 7.71
N GLY A 62 -6.01 -0.01 8.66
CA GLY A 62 -5.56 1.36 8.39
C GLY A 62 -4.33 1.42 7.48
N SER A 63 -3.41 0.46 7.59
CA SER A 63 -2.19 0.44 6.78
C SER A 63 -2.45 0.27 5.28
N PHE A 64 -3.51 -0.44 4.88
CA PHE A 64 -3.77 -0.77 3.47
C PHE A 64 -5.16 -0.42 2.94
N ILE A 65 -6.06 0.13 3.75
CA ILE A 65 -7.43 0.43 3.33
C ILE A 65 -7.49 1.44 2.19
N SER A 66 -6.56 2.40 2.16
CA SER A 66 -6.43 3.36 1.07
C SER A 66 -6.11 2.66 -0.26
N ALA A 67 -5.17 1.72 -0.26
CA ALA A 67 -4.86 0.92 -1.44
C ALA A 67 -6.06 0.05 -1.87
N GLY A 68 -6.83 -0.47 -0.92
CA GLY A 68 -8.08 -1.19 -1.19
C GLY A 68 -9.07 -0.34 -1.98
N SER A 69 -9.29 0.91 -1.56
CA SER A 69 -10.20 1.83 -2.25
C SER A 69 -9.69 2.26 -3.64
N LEU A 70 -8.37 2.30 -3.84
CA LEU A 70 -7.72 2.67 -5.10
C LEU A 70 -7.56 1.48 -6.08
N THR A 71 -7.86 0.26 -5.65
CA THR A 71 -7.66 -0.96 -6.45
C THR A 71 -8.33 -0.85 -7.82
N ALA A 72 -9.52 -0.26 -7.91
CA ALA A 72 -10.26 -0.07 -9.16
C ALA A 72 -9.46 0.71 -10.21
N ASP A 73 -8.66 1.70 -9.81
CA ASP A 73 -7.87 2.53 -10.72
C ASP A 73 -6.73 1.74 -11.40
N PHE A 74 -6.24 0.69 -10.76
CA PHE A 74 -5.18 -0.17 -11.29
C PHE A 74 -5.73 -1.36 -12.07
N VAL A 75 -6.81 -2.00 -11.58
CA VAL A 75 -7.35 -3.20 -12.22
C VAL A 75 -8.24 -2.89 -13.42
N ARG A 76 -8.63 -1.62 -13.65
CA ARG A 76 -9.43 -1.20 -14.82
C ARG A 76 -8.76 -1.53 -16.17
N PHE A 77 -7.45 -1.75 -16.18
CA PHE A 77 -6.71 -2.17 -17.37
C PHE A 77 -6.80 -3.68 -17.63
N GLY A 78 -7.42 -4.43 -16.73
CA GLY A 78 -7.67 -5.86 -16.88
C GLY A 78 -8.74 -6.14 -17.95
N ARG A 79 -8.51 -7.17 -18.77
CA ARG A 79 -9.45 -7.55 -19.85
C ARG A 79 -10.70 -8.27 -19.34
N LYS A 80 -10.66 -8.86 -18.15
CA LYS A 80 -11.75 -9.66 -17.57
C LYS A 80 -11.82 -9.42 -16.07
N ALA A 81 -13.03 -9.38 -15.52
CA ALA A 81 -13.26 -9.24 -14.08
C ALA A 81 -12.52 -10.32 -13.24
N LYS A 82 -12.46 -11.56 -13.73
CA LYS A 82 -11.72 -12.64 -13.06
C LYS A 82 -10.23 -12.30 -12.91
N GLN A 83 -9.61 -11.67 -13.91
CA GLN A 83 -8.20 -11.25 -13.83
C GLN A 83 -8.02 -10.17 -12.77
N ALA A 84 -8.91 -9.17 -12.73
CA ALA A 84 -8.89 -8.12 -11.72
C ALA A 84 -8.97 -8.70 -10.31
N ILE A 85 -9.90 -9.63 -10.07
CA ILE A 85 -10.05 -10.30 -8.77
C ILE A 85 -8.78 -11.06 -8.38
N ILE A 86 -8.26 -11.92 -9.28
CA ILE A 86 -7.08 -12.74 -8.99
C ILE A 86 -5.86 -11.86 -8.70
N ILE A 87 -5.62 -10.81 -9.51
CA ILE A 87 -4.49 -9.90 -9.32
C ILE A 87 -4.62 -9.18 -7.98
N SER A 88 -5.80 -8.69 -7.63
CA SER A 88 -6.05 -8.03 -6.34
C SER A 88 -5.82 -9.00 -5.18
N MET A 89 -6.32 -10.24 -5.26
CA MET A 89 -6.10 -11.25 -4.23
C MET A 89 -4.60 -11.55 -4.05
N ILE A 90 -3.86 -11.76 -5.14
CA ILE A 90 -2.42 -12.00 -5.08
C ILE A 90 -1.70 -10.79 -4.46
N ALA A 91 -2.01 -9.58 -4.90
CA ALA A 91 -1.36 -8.37 -4.39
C ALA A 91 -1.58 -8.19 -2.88
N PHE A 92 -2.81 -8.34 -2.41
CA PHE A 92 -3.13 -8.14 -1.00
C PHE A 92 -2.73 -9.32 -0.11
N PHE A 93 -3.00 -10.55 -0.51
CA PHE A 93 -2.66 -11.71 0.32
C PHE A 93 -1.17 -12.03 0.30
N LEU A 94 -0.52 -12.10 -0.86
CA LEU A 94 0.91 -12.41 -0.92
C LEU A 94 1.78 -11.19 -0.64
N GLY A 95 1.53 -10.08 -1.35
CA GLY A 95 2.39 -8.89 -1.24
C GLY A 95 2.36 -8.29 0.16
N ASN A 96 1.15 -8.05 0.69
CA ASN A 96 1.00 -7.46 2.01
C ASN A 96 1.45 -8.40 3.13
N SER A 97 1.09 -9.70 3.06
CA SER A 97 1.54 -10.67 4.06
C SER A 97 3.06 -10.80 4.07
N LEU A 98 3.71 -10.75 2.90
CA LEU A 98 5.17 -10.80 2.81
C LEU A 98 5.81 -9.59 3.54
N MET A 99 5.26 -8.39 3.36
CA MET A 99 5.75 -7.18 4.05
C MET A 99 5.56 -7.28 5.57
N PHE A 100 4.42 -7.78 6.04
CA PHE A 100 4.22 -8.02 7.48
C PHE A 100 5.20 -9.07 8.04
N ILE A 101 5.47 -10.14 7.31
CA ILE A 101 6.45 -11.15 7.71
C ILE A 101 7.85 -10.53 7.79
N PHE A 102 8.24 -9.69 6.83
CA PHE A 102 9.53 -9.01 6.86
C PHE A 102 9.67 -8.12 8.09
N GLY A 103 8.66 -7.27 8.36
CA GLY A 103 8.66 -6.41 9.54
C GLY A 103 8.64 -7.18 10.85
N ALA A 104 7.78 -8.18 10.97
CA ALA A 104 7.65 -8.98 12.18
C ALA A 104 8.91 -9.80 12.48
N ALA A 105 9.48 -10.50 11.49
CA ALA A 105 10.70 -11.28 11.67
C ALA A 105 11.90 -10.39 11.97
N GLY A 106 12.02 -9.26 11.28
CA GLY A 106 13.05 -8.25 11.55
C GLY A 106 12.97 -7.73 12.97
N ALA A 107 11.79 -7.24 13.38
CA ALA A 107 11.56 -6.71 14.72
C ALA A 107 11.80 -7.76 15.82
N ALA A 108 11.38 -8.98 15.57
CA ALA A 108 11.51 -10.09 16.51
C ALA A 108 12.97 -10.41 16.83
N VAL A 109 13.83 -10.43 15.81
CA VAL A 109 15.23 -10.85 15.97
C VAL A 109 16.15 -9.67 16.29
N THR A 110 15.91 -8.51 15.70
CA THR A 110 16.83 -7.35 15.81
C THR A 110 16.30 -6.24 16.71
N GLY A 111 15.01 -6.26 17.06
CA GLY A 111 14.33 -5.15 17.73
C GLY A 111 14.03 -3.96 16.83
N MET A 112 14.33 -4.06 15.52
CA MET A 112 14.13 -3.01 14.51
C MET A 112 12.91 -3.34 13.64
N ALA A 113 11.96 -2.42 13.55
CA ALA A 113 10.73 -2.65 12.79
C ALA A 113 10.88 -2.38 11.27
N ASP A 114 11.84 -1.56 10.87
CA ASP A 114 12.10 -1.24 9.47
C ASP A 114 13.10 -2.23 8.88
N ILE A 115 12.70 -2.90 7.79
CA ILE A 115 13.55 -3.89 7.11
C ILE A 115 14.85 -3.27 6.59
N SER A 116 14.84 -1.99 6.25
CA SER A 116 16.04 -1.29 5.79
C SER A 116 17.06 -1.14 6.90
N ASP A 117 16.59 -0.83 8.12
CA ASP A 117 17.47 -0.75 9.31
C ASP A 117 18.02 -2.13 9.68
N VAL A 118 17.20 -3.17 9.58
CA VAL A 118 17.64 -4.57 9.76
C VAL A 118 18.74 -4.92 8.77
N MET A 119 18.56 -4.58 7.49
CA MET A 119 19.57 -4.83 6.45
C MET A 119 20.88 -4.06 6.69
N VAL A 120 20.79 -2.80 7.13
CA VAL A 120 21.96 -2.00 7.49
C VAL A 120 22.73 -2.64 8.66
N ALA A 121 22.01 -3.08 9.70
CA ALA A 121 22.62 -3.76 10.85
C ALA A 121 23.27 -5.11 10.46
N GLN A 122 22.79 -5.76 9.40
CA GLN A 122 23.38 -6.96 8.81
C GLN A 122 24.59 -6.68 7.91
N GLY A 123 24.98 -5.41 7.72
CA GLY A 123 26.04 -5.02 6.78
C GLY A 123 25.59 -4.95 5.32
N LEU A 124 24.30 -5.12 5.03
CA LEU A 124 23.72 -5.09 3.69
C LEU A 124 23.31 -3.66 3.28
N ILE A 125 24.23 -2.71 3.35
CA ILE A 125 23.97 -1.27 3.14
C ILE A 125 23.44 -1.01 1.72
N ILE A 126 24.08 -1.56 0.68
CA ILE A 126 23.66 -1.36 -0.71
C ILE A 126 22.28 -1.98 -0.97
N PRO A 127 22.02 -3.24 -0.62
CA PRO A 127 20.66 -3.83 -0.68
C PRO A 127 19.61 -3.01 0.09
N ALA A 128 19.94 -2.49 1.27
CA ALA A 128 19.02 -1.66 2.07
C ALA A 128 18.61 -0.39 1.31
N ILE A 129 19.57 0.32 0.72
CA ILE A 129 19.30 1.54 -0.07
C ILE A 129 18.43 1.21 -1.29
N ILE A 130 18.69 0.09 -1.97
CA ILE A 130 17.92 -0.35 -3.13
C ILE A 130 16.48 -0.66 -2.71
N VAL A 131 16.29 -1.47 -1.67
CA VAL A 131 14.95 -1.86 -1.18
C VAL A 131 14.17 -0.64 -0.74
N LEU A 132 14.76 0.21 0.12
CA LEU A 132 14.12 1.42 0.61
C LEU A 132 13.78 2.38 -0.54
N GLY A 133 14.73 2.64 -1.42
CA GLY A 133 14.56 3.56 -2.54
C GLY A 133 13.47 3.09 -3.51
N LEU A 134 13.47 1.81 -3.90
CA LEU A 134 12.46 1.25 -4.79
C LEU A 134 11.08 1.20 -4.12
N ASN A 135 11.02 0.83 -2.84
CA ASN A 135 9.76 0.76 -2.10
C ASN A 135 9.10 2.14 -1.96
N ILE A 136 9.86 3.14 -1.51
CA ILE A 136 9.37 4.52 -1.39
C ILE A 136 8.94 5.05 -2.76
N TRP A 137 9.74 4.82 -3.78
CA TRP A 137 9.46 5.33 -5.12
C TRP A 137 8.18 4.74 -5.70
N THR A 138 8.04 3.40 -5.69
CA THR A 138 6.84 2.75 -6.22
C THR A 138 5.59 3.10 -5.44
N THR A 139 5.67 3.15 -4.11
CA THR A 139 4.53 3.47 -3.24
C THR A 139 4.05 4.90 -3.45
N ASN A 140 4.97 5.87 -3.47
CA ASN A 140 4.62 7.27 -3.68
C ASN A 140 4.07 7.54 -5.07
N ASP A 141 4.64 6.93 -6.12
CA ASP A 141 4.13 7.07 -7.48
C ASP A 141 2.70 6.53 -7.62
N ASN A 142 2.41 5.38 -7.03
CA ASN A 142 1.05 4.82 -7.04
C ASN A 142 0.05 5.72 -6.30
N ALA A 143 0.41 6.23 -5.13
CA ALA A 143 -0.43 7.15 -4.36
C ALA A 143 -0.67 8.47 -5.11
N LEU A 144 0.37 9.06 -5.71
CA LEU A 144 0.27 10.29 -6.48
C LEU A 144 -0.54 10.11 -7.77
N TYR A 145 -0.38 8.97 -8.45
CA TYR A 145 -1.17 8.64 -9.63
C TYR A 145 -2.66 8.59 -9.31
N ALA A 146 -3.04 7.84 -8.29
CA ALA A 146 -4.43 7.69 -7.88
C ALA A 146 -5.03 9.02 -7.37
N SER A 147 -4.27 9.76 -6.55
CA SER A 147 -4.71 11.08 -6.07
C SER A 147 -4.91 12.08 -7.20
N GLY A 148 -4.00 12.09 -8.19
CA GLY A 148 -4.11 12.92 -9.37
C GLY A 148 -5.36 12.61 -10.20
N LEU A 149 -5.72 11.33 -10.34
CA LEU A 149 -6.96 10.91 -11.01
C LEU A 149 -8.21 11.34 -10.22
N GLY A 150 -8.23 11.11 -8.91
CA GLY A 150 -9.35 11.46 -8.05
C GLY A 150 -9.65 12.97 -8.08
N PHE A 151 -8.64 13.79 -7.89
CA PHE A 151 -8.82 15.25 -7.98
C PHE A 151 -9.14 15.74 -9.40
N ALA A 152 -8.62 15.10 -10.44
CA ALA A 152 -8.98 15.44 -11.82
C ALA A 152 -10.47 15.22 -12.10
N ASN A 153 -11.05 14.15 -11.57
CA ASN A 153 -12.49 13.90 -11.68
C ASN A 153 -13.35 14.96 -11.00
N ILE A 154 -12.88 15.52 -9.90
CA ILE A 154 -13.64 16.56 -9.15
C ILE A 154 -13.47 17.94 -9.77
N THR A 155 -12.24 18.28 -10.20
CA THR A 155 -11.88 19.66 -10.61
C THR A 155 -11.93 19.88 -12.12
N GLY A 156 -11.88 18.81 -12.92
CA GLY A 156 -11.72 18.89 -14.38
C GLY A 156 -10.31 19.30 -14.84
N LEU A 157 -9.34 19.45 -13.91
CA LEU A 157 -7.97 19.82 -14.23
C LEU A 157 -7.14 18.59 -14.65
N SER A 158 -5.97 18.85 -15.25
CA SER A 158 -5.05 17.77 -15.65
C SER A 158 -4.58 16.93 -14.47
N SER A 159 -4.75 15.61 -14.53
CA SER A 159 -4.25 14.68 -13.51
C SER A 159 -2.75 14.79 -13.29
N ARG A 160 -1.97 15.10 -14.34
CA ARG A 160 -0.51 15.30 -14.23
C ARG A 160 -0.16 16.47 -13.33
N THR A 161 -0.83 17.61 -13.53
CA THR A 161 -0.64 18.82 -12.71
C THR A 161 -1.03 18.55 -11.26
N LEU A 162 -2.18 17.90 -11.06
CA LEU A 162 -2.68 17.57 -9.72
C LEU A 162 -1.80 16.56 -8.99
N SER A 163 -1.23 15.58 -9.67
CA SER A 163 -0.22 14.69 -9.07
C SER A 163 1.00 15.45 -8.55
N VAL A 164 1.48 16.45 -9.30
CA VAL A 164 2.62 17.28 -8.85
C VAL A 164 2.23 18.14 -7.64
N VAL A 165 1.08 18.80 -7.69
CA VAL A 165 0.57 19.61 -6.57
C VAL A 165 0.41 18.76 -5.31
N ASN A 166 -0.23 17.60 -5.43
CA ASN A 166 -0.41 16.66 -4.31
C ASN A 166 0.94 16.15 -3.78
N GLY A 167 1.92 15.93 -4.66
CA GLY A 167 3.27 15.56 -4.26
C GLY A 167 3.96 16.65 -3.42
N ILE A 168 3.82 17.91 -3.80
CA ILE A 168 4.35 19.04 -3.04
C ILE A 168 3.68 19.12 -1.67
N ILE A 169 2.35 19.06 -1.62
CA ILE A 169 1.59 19.10 -0.36
C ILE A 169 1.99 17.92 0.54
N GLY A 170 2.05 16.71 -0.01
CA GLY A 170 2.46 15.52 0.74
C GLY A 170 3.88 15.65 1.31
N THR A 171 4.81 16.22 0.54
CA THR A 171 6.18 16.45 1.01
C THR A 171 6.23 17.46 2.16
N LEU A 172 5.47 18.54 2.08
CA LEU A 172 5.39 19.53 3.15
C LEU A 172 4.77 18.97 4.44
N CYS A 173 3.81 18.05 4.31
CA CYS A 173 3.16 17.40 5.44
C CYS A 173 3.91 16.16 5.96
N ALA A 174 4.94 15.69 5.28
CA ALA A 174 5.56 14.38 5.52
C ALA A 174 6.06 14.21 6.97
N LEU A 175 6.77 15.18 7.52
CA LEU A 175 7.30 15.13 8.88
C LEU A 175 6.19 15.10 9.94
N TRP A 176 5.13 15.86 9.72
CA TRP A 176 3.98 15.85 10.63
C TRP A 176 3.26 14.50 10.60
N LEU A 177 3.03 13.95 9.40
CA LEU A 177 2.42 12.63 9.23
C LEU A 177 3.27 11.51 9.83
N TYR A 178 4.58 11.58 9.68
CA TYR A 178 5.51 10.60 10.26
C TYR A 178 5.41 10.59 11.79
N ASN A 179 5.42 11.75 12.43
CA ASN A 179 5.32 11.87 13.87
C ASN A 179 3.93 11.49 14.43
N ASN A 180 2.89 11.50 13.60
CA ASN A 180 1.53 11.13 13.97
C ASN A 180 1.04 9.86 13.26
N PHE A 181 1.95 8.96 12.90
CA PHE A 181 1.67 7.83 12.02
C PHE A 181 0.55 6.91 12.52
N VAL A 182 0.58 6.51 13.80
CA VAL A 182 -0.46 5.65 14.40
C VAL A 182 -1.83 6.33 14.39
N GLY A 183 -1.89 7.62 14.74
CA GLY A 183 -3.11 8.42 14.68
C GLY A 183 -3.65 8.52 13.24
N TRP A 184 -2.78 8.68 12.27
CA TRP A 184 -3.14 8.69 10.85
C TRP A 184 -3.71 7.35 10.39
N LEU A 185 -3.10 6.21 10.75
CA LEU A 185 -3.64 4.89 10.45
C LEU A 185 -5.01 4.65 11.08
N THR A 186 -5.20 5.09 12.32
CA THR A 186 -6.49 5.01 13.03
C THR A 186 -7.57 5.83 12.33
N PHE A 187 -7.23 7.04 11.88
CA PHE A 187 -8.13 7.87 11.06
C PHE A 187 -8.51 7.17 9.77
N LEU A 188 -7.55 6.65 9.01
CA LEU A 188 -7.81 5.95 7.74
C LEU A 188 -8.70 4.71 7.93
N SER A 189 -8.45 3.92 8.98
CA SER A 189 -9.24 2.73 9.29
C SER A 189 -10.69 3.05 9.66
N SER A 190 -10.96 4.25 10.13
CA SER A 190 -12.31 4.71 10.47
C SER A 190 -13.03 5.40 9.31
N ALA A 191 -12.30 6.19 8.51
CA ALA A 191 -12.87 7.05 7.50
C ALA A 191 -13.10 6.34 6.15
N ILE A 192 -12.21 5.43 5.73
CA ILE A 192 -12.26 4.85 4.39
C ILE A 192 -13.21 3.66 4.25
N PRO A 193 -13.32 2.71 5.21
CA PRO A 193 -14.24 1.57 5.06
C PRO A 193 -15.70 1.95 4.77
N PRO A 194 -16.28 3.00 5.40
CA PRO A 194 -17.63 3.44 5.06
C PRO A 194 -17.79 3.84 3.59
N VAL A 195 -16.78 4.49 3.00
CA VAL A 195 -16.79 4.85 1.57
C VAL A 195 -16.84 3.60 0.70
N GLY A 196 -16.00 2.60 1.00
CA GLY A 196 -16.04 1.29 0.34
C GLY A 196 -17.40 0.60 0.49
N GLY A 197 -17.98 0.66 1.68
CA GLY A 197 -19.31 0.11 1.97
C GLY A 197 -20.41 0.75 1.11
N VAL A 198 -20.39 2.07 0.95
CA VAL A 198 -21.33 2.80 0.09
C VAL A 198 -21.17 2.38 -1.38
N ILE A 199 -19.96 2.28 -1.88
CA ILE A 199 -19.67 1.86 -3.27
C ILE A 199 -20.20 0.44 -3.52
N ILE A 200 -19.96 -0.49 -2.60
CA ILE A 200 -20.43 -1.88 -2.70
C ILE A 200 -21.96 -1.93 -2.66
N ALA A 201 -22.58 -1.20 -1.74
CA ALA A 201 -24.03 -1.14 -1.62
C ALA A 201 -24.68 -0.56 -2.89
N ASP A 202 -24.15 0.55 -3.42
CA ASP A 202 -24.64 1.15 -4.66
C ASP A 202 -24.52 0.19 -5.84
N TYR A 203 -23.40 -0.52 -5.97
CA TYR A 203 -23.25 -1.55 -7.00
C TYR A 203 -24.28 -2.67 -6.89
N ILE A 204 -24.52 -3.18 -5.68
CA ILE A 204 -25.51 -4.26 -5.46
C ILE A 204 -26.92 -3.79 -5.80
N LEU A 205 -27.28 -2.59 -5.34
CA LEU A 205 -28.62 -2.03 -5.52
C LEU A 205 -28.90 -1.60 -6.96
N ARG A 206 -27.87 -1.13 -7.68
CA ARG A 206 -27.97 -0.57 -9.03
C ARG A 206 -27.24 -1.39 -10.09
N ARG A 207 -27.05 -2.67 -9.90
CA ARG A 207 -26.27 -3.56 -10.76
C ARG A 207 -26.56 -3.37 -12.25
N LYS A 208 -27.83 -3.24 -12.64
CA LYS A 208 -28.23 -3.03 -14.04
C LYS A 208 -27.69 -1.72 -14.65
N ALA A 209 -27.53 -0.67 -13.85
CA ALA A 209 -26.93 0.58 -14.30
C ALA A 209 -25.43 0.41 -14.59
N TYR A 210 -24.73 -0.40 -13.80
CA TYR A 210 -23.31 -0.71 -14.01
C TYR A 210 -23.07 -1.65 -15.21
N GLU A 211 -24.00 -2.55 -15.52
CA GLU A 211 -23.93 -3.40 -16.70
C GLU A 211 -24.13 -2.60 -18.00
N ASN A 212 -24.90 -1.50 -17.96
CA ASN A 212 -25.16 -0.62 -19.09
C ASN A 212 -24.62 0.81 -18.82
N PHE A 213 -23.39 0.91 -18.40
CA PHE A 213 -22.77 2.14 -17.89
C PHE A 213 -22.90 3.33 -18.84
N GLU A 214 -22.74 3.11 -20.17
CA GLU A 214 -22.83 4.17 -21.19
C GLU A 214 -24.25 4.78 -21.32
N GLN A 215 -25.29 4.01 -20.93
CA GLN A 215 -26.69 4.45 -20.99
C GLN A 215 -27.23 4.90 -19.64
N ALA A 216 -26.51 4.62 -18.57
CA ALA A 216 -26.92 4.94 -17.22
C ALA A 216 -26.76 6.44 -16.92
N LYS A 217 -27.82 7.07 -16.42
CA LYS A 217 -27.77 8.43 -15.88
C LYS A 217 -27.39 8.34 -14.40
N PHE A 218 -26.15 8.66 -14.09
CA PHE A 218 -25.71 8.81 -12.70
C PHE A 218 -25.97 10.25 -12.24
N LEU A 219 -26.51 10.40 -11.05
CA LEU A 219 -26.71 11.70 -10.42
C LEU A 219 -25.38 12.21 -9.89
N ASN A 220 -25.11 13.51 -10.05
CA ASN A 220 -23.91 14.14 -9.48
C ASN A 220 -23.93 14.10 -7.94
N ILE A 221 -25.12 14.13 -7.35
CA ILE A 221 -25.35 14.00 -5.91
C ILE A 221 -26.52 13.05 -5.71
N ASN A 222 -26.32 12.02 -4.94
CA ASN A 222 -27.34 11.06 -4.52
C ASN A 222 -27.79 11.45 -3.10
N TRP A 223 -28.98 11.99 -3.01
CA TRP A 223 -29.62 12.33 -1.72
C TRP A 223 -30.25 11.10 -1.08
#